data_f26eb2a9c106e851c1a2aaf40f765e08
#
_entry.id   f26eb2a9c106e851c1a2aaf40f765e08
#
_cell.length_a   1.000
_cell.length_b   1.000
_cell.length_c   1.000
_cell.angle_alpha   90.00
_cell.angle_beta   90.00
_cell.angle_gamma   90.00
#
_symmetry.space_group_name_H-M   'P 1'
#
loop_
_entity.id
_entity.type
_entity.pdbx_description
1 polymer ?
#
loop_
_entity_poly.entity_id
_entity_poly.type
_entity_poly.pdbx_seq_one_letter_code
_entity_poly.pdbx_strand_id
1 'polypeptide(L)'
;MLTWNVTYHCKPGQRADFYQALCSLGIRENSIHEEGNLKYDYFFAAEAPDDLLLVETWTEQALQDAHCSTEIFAQLQALKARYCDSVHIDKFNY
;
A
#
# COMPACT_ATOMS: atom_id res chain seq x y z
N MET A 1 -8.53 -10.95 -12.52
CA MET A 1 -7.81 -9.72 -12.16
C MET A 1 -8.37 -9.17 -10.87
N LEU A 2 -7.53 -8.78 -9.95
CA LEU A 2 -7.97 -8.26 -8.65
C LEU A 2 -7.43 -6.85 -8.42
N THR A 3 -8.27 -6.00 -7.79
CA THR A 3 -7.91 -4.66 -7.36
C THR A 3 -8.20 -4.53 -5.87
N TRP A 4 -7.22 -4.07 -5.12
CA TRP A 4 -7.38 -3.78 -3.70
C TRP A 4 -7.24 -2.28 -3.48
N ASN A 5 -8.22 -1.72 -2.77
CA ASN A 5 -8.15 -0.36 -2.26
C ASN A 5 -7.75 -0.45 -0.79
N VAL A 6 -6.52 -0.06 -0.50
CA VAL A 6 -5.95 -0.15 0.85
C VAL A 6 -5.91 1.25 1.45
N THR A 7 -6.74 1.48 2.45
CA THR A 7 -6.76 2.77 3.14
C THR A 7 -5.93 2.66 4.42
N TYR A 8 -4.81 3.38 4.45
CA TYR A 8 -4.00 3.51 5.65
C TYR A 8 -4.54 4.67 6.48
N HIS A 9 -5.08 4.36 7.66
CA HIS A 9 -5.51 5.38 8.63
C HIS A 9 -4.30 5.76 9.46
N CYS A 10 -3.59 6.80 9.03
CA CYS A 10 -2.38 7.24 9.73
C CYS A 10 -2.72 7.88 11.06
N LYS A 11 -1.77 7.83 11.99
CA LYS A 11 -1.86 8.58 13.24
C LYS A 11 -1.98 10.06 12.92
N PRO A 12 -2.65 10.86 13.79
CA PRO A 12 -2.88 12.28 13.51
C PRO A 12 -1.59 13.02 13.13
N GLY A 13 -1.62 13.68 11.97
CA GLY A 13 -0.50 14.47 11.45
C GLY A 13 0.66 13.65 10.86
N GLN A 14 0.53 12.33 10.74
CA GLN A 14 1.63 11.46 10.30
C GLN A 14 1.55 11.03 8.83
N ARG A 15 0.51 11.41 8.10
CA ARG A 15 0.33 10.96 6.71
C ARG A 15 1.50 11.32 5.81
N ALA A 16 1.98 12.57 5.88
CA ALA A 16 3.08 13.01 5.04
C ALA A 16 4.38 12.27 5.37
N ASP A 17 4.65 12.05 6.66
CA ASP A 17 5.83 11.31 7.10
C ASP A 17 5.76 9.84 6.70
N PHE A 18 4.58 9.24 6.80
CA PHE A 18 4.37 7.86 6.35
C PHE A 18 4.62 7.74 4.84
N TYR A 19 4.02 8.63 4.05
CA TYR A 19 4.22 8.62 2.59
C TYR A 19 5.70 8.81 2.25
N GLN A 20 6.38 9.72 2.92
CA GLN A 20 7.82 9.94 2.71
C GLN A 20 8.63 8.69 3.03
N ALA A 21 8.27 7.99 4.11
CA ALA A 21 8.94 6.73 4.49
C ALA A 21 8.70 5.63 3.44
N LEU A 22 7.49 5.55 2.86
CA LEU A 22 7.18 4.62 1.78
C LEU A 22 8.03 4.92 0.54
N CYS A 23 8.18 6.19 0.18
CA CYS A 23 9.01 6.62 -0.93
C CYS A 23 10.49 6.25 -0.69
N SER A 24 10.98 6.49 0.52
CA SER A 24 12.37 6.17 0.89
C SER A 24 12.64 4.67 0.89
N LEU A 25 11.63 3.86 1.29
CA LEU A 25 11.72 2.41 1.22
C LEU A 25 11.75 1.90 -0.22
N GLY A 26 11.11 2.62 -1.15
CA GLY A 26 11.02 2.22 -2.54
C GLY A 26 9.99 1.13 -2.82
N ILE A 27 8.96 1.01 -1.97
CA ILE A 27 7.96 -0.07 -2.11
C ILE A 27 7.23 0.01 -3.45
N ARG A 28 6.81 1.21 -3.88
CA ARG A 28 6.13 1.37 -5.17
C ARG A 28 7.05 1.02 -6.33
N GLU A 29 8.28 1.54 -6.32
CA GLU A 29 9.25 1.28 -7.39
C GLU A 29 9.55 -0.22 -7.53
N ASN A 30 9.63 -0.93 -6.42
CA ASN A 30 9.83 -2.37 -6.41
C ASN A 30 8.57 -3.10 -6.89
N SER A 31 7.40 -2.70 -6.40
CA SER A 31 6.14 -3.40 -6.66
C SER A 31 5.70 -3.33 -8.11
N ILE A 32 5.91 -2.20 -8.79
CA ILE A 32 5.52 -2.06 -10.20
C ILE A 32 6.32 -2.96 -11.14
N HIS A 33 7.46 -3.47 -10.70
CA HIS A 33 8.29 -4.42 -11.46
C HIS A 33 8.03 -5.88 -11.08
N GLU A 34 7.20 -6.14 -10.06
CA GLU A 34 6.86 -7.51 -9.68
C GLU A 34 5.91 -8.13 -10.70
N GLU A 35 6.06 -9.45 -10.93
CA GLU A 35 5.23 -10.18 -11.87
C GLU A 35 3.74 -10.03 -11.51
N GLY A 36 2.94 -9.69 -12.50
CA GLY A 36 1.49 -9.58 -12.36
C GLY A 36 0.98 -8.27 -11.80
N ASN A 37 1.87 -7.35 -11.39
CA ASN A 37 1.43 -6.05 -10.94
C ASN A 37 1.04 -5.18 -12.13
N LEU A 38 -0.17 -4.63 -12.10
CA LEU A 38 -0.70 -3.75 -13.14
C LEU A 38 -0.84 -2.30 -12.67
N LYS A 39 -0.94 -2.09 -11.36
CA LYS A 39 -1.10 -0.76 -10.77
C LYS A 39 -0.63 -0.78 -9.32
N TYR A 40 0.02 0.28 -8.89
CA TYR A 40 0.45 0.46 -7.51
C TYR A 40 0.62 1.95 -7.24
N ASP A 41 -0.50 2.65 -6.99
CA ASP A 41 -0.52 4.11 -6.89
C ASP A 41 -1.08 4.58 -5.56
N TYR A 42 -0.47 5.65 -5.02
CA TYR A 42 -0.92 6.28 -3.78
C TYR A 42 -1.71 7.54 -4.07
N PHE A 43 -2.72 7.79 -3.23
CA PHE A 43 -3.57 8.97 -3.29
C PHE A 43 -3.80 9.52 -1.90
N PHE A 44 -3.72 10.83 -1.74
CA PHE A 44 -4.12 11.49 -0.50
C PHE A 44 -5.63 11.72 -0.53
N ALA A 45 -6.32 11.26 0.50
CA ALA A 45 -7.77 11.44 0.60
C ALA A 45 -8.09 12.92 0.85
N ALA A 46 -8.88 13.52 -0.05
CA ALA A 46 -9.17 14.96 -0.01
C ALA A 46 -9.98 15.36 1.23
N GLU A 47 -10.91 14.49 1.68
CA GLU A 47 -11.78 14.77 2.82
C GLU A 47 -11.32 14.13 4.13
N ALA A 48 -10.17 13.41 4.13
CA ALA A 48 -9.68 12.72 5.31
C ALA A 48 -8.17 12.98 5.44
N PRO A 49 -7.77 13.97 6.26
CA PRO A 49 -6.39 14.49 6.26
C PRO A 49 -5.34 13.48 6.73
N ASP A 50 -5.75 12.42 7.42
CA ASP A 50 -4.82 11.39 7.91
C ASP A 50 -4.93 10.07 7.13
N ASP A 51 -5.70 10.03 6.04
CA ASP A 51 -5.85 8.82 5.23
C ASP A 51 -4.99 8.86 3.98
N LEU A 52 -4.27 7.77 3.75
CA LEU A 52 -3.52 7.50 2.52
C LEU A 52 -4.13 6.28 1.85
N LEU A 53 -4.53 6.43 0.59
CA LEU A 53 -5.09 5.33 -0.20
C LEU A 53 -4.02 4.75 -1.12
N LEU A 54 -3.90 3.43 -1.11
CA LEU A 54 -3.16 2.67 -2.11
C LEU A 54 -4.18 1.93 -2.98
N VAL A 55 -4.07 2.11 -4.29
CA VAL A 55 -4.81 1.28 -5.25
C VAL A 55 -3.81 0.35 -5.92
N GLU A 56 -3.95 -0.96 -5.69
CA GLU A 56 -3.10 -1.95 -6.31
C GLU A 56 -3.93 -2.95 -7.12
N THR A 57 -3.44 -3.28 -8.32
CA THR A 57 -4.09 -4.22 -9.22
C THR A 57 -3.10 -5.29 -9.64
N TRP A 58 -3.54 -6.56 -9.58
CA TRP A 58 -2.74 -7.73 -9.90
C TRP A 58 -3.50 -8.63 -10.88
N THR A 59 -2.77 -9.35 -11.72
CA THR A 59 -3.39 -10.27 -12.67
C THR A 59 -4.07 -11.45 -11.95
N GLU A 60 -3.50 -11.92 -10.84
CA GLU A 60 -4.06 -13.04 -10.08
C GLU A 60 -3.60 -13.01 -8.63
N GLN A 61 -4.36 -13.68 -7.76
CA GLN A 61 -4.12 -13.71 -6.32
C GLN A 61 -2.74 -14.29 -5.95
N ALA A 62 -2.29 -15.33 -6.66
CA ALA A 62 -1.01 -15.95 -6.36
C ALA A 62 0.17 -14.97 -6.46
N LEU A 63 0.10 -14.01 -7.39
CA LEU A 63 1.14 -13.01 -7.58
C LEU A 63 1.06 -11.89 -6.53
N GLN A 64 -0.14 -11.55 -6.09
CA GLN A 64 -0.31 -10.63 -4.95
C GLN A 64 0.18 -11.29 -3.66
N ASP A 65 -0.07 -12.60 -3.48
CA ASP A 65 0.46 -13.35 -2.33
C ASP A 65 2.00 -13.36 -2.34
N ALA A 66 2.61 -13.54 -3.52
CA ALA A 66 4.07 -13.51 -3.67
C ALA A 66 4.63 -12.13 -3.26
N HIS A 67 3.94 -11.03 -3.63
CA HIS A 67 4.29 -9.69 -3.20
C HIS A 67 4.34 -9.58 -1.67
N CYS A 68 3.37 -10.16 -0.98
CA CYS A 68 3.29 -10.14 0.48
C CYS A 68 4.38 -10.98 1.17
N SER A 69 5.12 -11.78 0.42
CA SER A 69 6.19 -12.63 0.94
C SER A 69 7.58 -12.02 0.75
N THR A 70 7.68 -10.81 0.21
CA THR A 70 8.96 -10.16 -0.06
C THR A 70 9.53 -9.49 1.18
N GLU A 71 10.85 -9.30 1.18
CA GLU A 71 11.56 -8.58 2.25
C GLU A 71 11.06 -7.13 2.36
N ILE A 72 10.82 -6.46 1.23
CA ILE A 72 10.35 -5.08 1.22
C ILE A 72 8.95 -4.98 1.83
N PHE A 73 8.10 -5.99 1.64
CA PHE A 73 6.78 -6.04 2.28
C PHE A 73 6.91 -6.16 3.80
N ALA A 74 7.86 -6.96 4.29
CA ALA A 74 8.13 -7.07 5.73
C ALA A 74 8.54 -5.71 6.32
N GLN A 75 9.34 -4.93 5.59
CA GLN A 75 9.72 -3.57 6.01
C GLN A 75 8.51 -2.63 5.99
N LEU A 76 7.60 -2.79 5.03
CA LEU A 76 6.35 -2.04 5.00
C LEU A 76 5.51 -2.29 6.26
N GLN A 77 5.46 -3.52 6.76
CA GLN A 77 4.71 -3.82 7.98
C GLN A 77 5.23 -3.04 9.18
N ALA A 78 6.55 -2.88 9.29
CA ALA A 78 7.15 -2.08 10.35
C ALA A 78 6.77 -0.60 10.25
N LEU A 79 6.72 -0.06 9.03
CA LEU A 79 6.28 1.33 8.79
C LEU A 79 4.80 1.51 9.16
N LYS A 80 3.95 0.55 8.82
CA LYS A 80 2.53 0.59 9.19
C LYS A 80 2.35 0.63 10.70
N ALA A 81 3.10 -0.19 11.42
CA ALA A 81 3.04 -0.21 12.88
C ALA A 81 3.46 1.13 13.50
N ARG A 82 4.42 1.81 12.89
CA ARG A 82 4.92 3.09 13.38
C ARG A 82 3.98 4.26 13.09
N TYR A 83 3.40 4.32 11.89
CA TYR A 83 2.72 5.52 11.41
C TYR A 83 1.20 5.41 11.35
N CYS A 84 0.63 4.21 11.43
CA CYS A 84 -0.80 3.99 11.23
C CYS A 84 -1.49 3.45 12.47
N ASP A 85 -2.74 3.88 12.70
CA ASP A 85 -3.61 3.31 13.71
C ASP A 85 -4.31 2.05 13.23
N SER A 86 -4.68 2.03 11.95
CA SER A 86 -5.39 0.90 11.34
C SER A 86 -5.26 0.92 9.83
N VAL A 87 -5.67 -0.18 9.20
CA VAL A 87 -5.70 -0.33 7.74
C VAL A 87 -7.02 -0.96 7.36
N HIS A 88 -7.70 -0.41 6.36
CA HIS A 88 -8.94 -0.96 5.81
C HIS A 88 -8.69 -1.37 4.36
N ILE A 89 -9.12 -2.57 3.98
CA ILE A 89 -8.93 -3.09 2.63
C ILE A 89 -10.27 -3.46 2.02
N ASP A 90 -10.56 -2.87 0.86
CA ASP A 90 -11.67 -3.27 0.00
C ASP A 90 -11.09 -4.07 -1.17
N LYS A 91 -11.61 -5.27 -1.39
CA LYS A 91 -11.11 -6.20 -2.39
C LYS A 91 -12.14 -6.39 -3.51
N PHE A 92 -11.68 -6.22 -4.74
CA PHE A 92 -12.51 -6.38 -5.93
C PHE A 92 -11.85 -7.41 -6.85
N ASN A 93 -12.62 -8.39 -7.29
CA ASN A 93 -12.16 -9.42 -8.21
C ASN A 93 -13.02 -9.39 -9.47
N TYR A 94 -12.39 -9.16 -10.61
CA TYR A 94 -13.05 -9.00 -11.90
C TYR A 94 -12.85 -10.22 -12.82
#